data_26fc292bfbeea762493afcc803c7e4c6
#
_entry.id   26fc292bfbeea762493afcc803c7e4c6
#
_cell.length_a   1.000
_cell.length_b   1.000
_cell.length_c   1.000
_cell.angle_alpha   90.00
_cell.angle_beta   90.00
_cell.angle_gamma   90.00
#
_symmetry.space_group_name_H-M   'P 1'
#
loop_
_entity.id
_entity.type
_entity.pdbx_description
1 polymer ?
#
loop_
_entity_poly.entity_id
_entity_poly.type
_entity_poly.pdbx_seq_one_letter_code
_entity_poly.pdbx_strand_id
1 'polypeptide(L)'
;MSELRFDSDVALITGAGRGLGRAHAVELARRGARVVVNDLGGAVDGTGGESSPADEVVAEIRAAGGIAIANYDSVATAEGGAAMVAAALAEFGRLDVVVNNAGILRDKSFGKMTAAELDPVIAVHLRGAFNVSIPAWNHMKERGYGRIINTSSGAGLFGNFGQANYGAVKAGLLGLTRVLAVEGKKLGITANVIAPAAFTRMTEGIIGDLGKLLAPETISPLVAYLANRECPLTGHAFAVGGGHVAAILISETRGITESALTAESVRDRIGEILDPTDAFTPPDLNFELRELFAALEGVRA
;
A
#
# COMPACT_ATOMS: atom_id res chain seq x y z
N MET A 1 -21.60 -13.27 13.17
CA MET A 1 -21.19 -12.36 12.06
C MET A 1 -21.05 -13.22 10.82
N SER A 2 -21.61 -12.80 9.69
CA SER A 2 -21.44 -13.49 8.40
C SER A 2 -20.00 -13.34 7.94
N GLU A 3 -19.46 -14.35 7.26
CA GLU A 3 -18.13 -14.28 6.65
C GLU A 3 -18.14 -13.31 5.46
N LEU A 4 -17.10 -12.47 5.35
CA LEU A 4 -16.90 -11.63 4.16
C LEU A 4 -16.51 -12.52 2.97
N ARG A 5 -17.28 -12.47 1.87
CA ARG A 5 -17.09 -13.29 0.68
C ARG A 5 -16.68 -12.44 -0.52
N PHE A 6 -16.01 -13.09 -1.46
CA PHE A 6 -15.53 -12.52 -2.73
C PHE A 6 -16.03 -13.33 -3.94
N ASP A 7 -17.20 -13.93 -3.81
CA ASP A 7 -17.73 -14.80 -4.86
C ASP A 7 -17.81 -14.05 -6.19
N SER A 8 -17.07 -14.57 -7.19
CA SER A 8 -16.90 -13.97 -8.52
C SER A 8 -16.00 -12.73 -8.62
N ASP A 9 -15.48 -12.14 -7.53
CA ASP A 9 -14.52 -11.07 -7.62
C ASP A 9 -13.14 -11.62 -8.03
N VAL A 10 -12.38 -10.81 -8.76
CA VAL A 10 -11.03 -11.14 -9.25
C VAL A 10 -10.01 -10.25 -8.56
N ALA A 11 -9.00 -10.85 -7.95
CA ALA A 11 -7.92 -10.17 -7.26
C ALA A 11 -6.57 -10.43 -7.93
N LEU A 12 -5.82 -9.37 -8.22
CA LEU A 12 -4.42 -9.40 -8.63
C LEU A 12 -3.56 -9.01 -7.43
N ILE A 13 -2.65 -9.90 -7.03
CA ILE A 13 -1.70 -9.64 -5.97
C ILE A 13 -0.28 -9.71 -6.53
N THR A 14 0.48 -8.62 -6.40
CA THR A 14 1.87 -8.56 -6.86
C THR A 14 2.84 -9.02 -5.76
N GLY A 15 3.92 -9.70 -6.15
CA GLY A 15 4.86 -10.30 -5.19
C GLY A 15 4.19 -11.39 -4.34
N ALA A 16 3.33 -12.20 -4.95
CA ALA A 16 2.44 -13.11 -4.25
C ALA A 16 2.98 -14.55 -4.13
N GLY A 17 4.19 -14.82 -4.59
CA GLY A 17 4.79 -16.15 -4.48
C GLY A 17 5.25 -16.53 -3.07
N ARG A 18 5.43 -15.56 -2.17
CA ARG A 18 5.94 -15.79 -0.80
C ARG A 18 5.44 -14.75 0.18
N GLY A 19 5.63 -15.03 1.49
CA GLY A 19 5.40 -14.07 2.58
C GLY A 19 4.00 -13.47 2.59
N LEU A 20 3.93 -12.12 2.71
CA LEU A 20 2.67 -11.38 2.80
C LEU A 20 1.78 -11.59 1.58
N GLY A 21 2.35 -11.46 0.37
CA GLY A 21 1.58 -11.61 -0.86
C GLY A 21 0.96 -12.98 -1.02
N ARG A 22 1.71 -14.07 -0.69
CA ARG A 22 1.16 -15.43 -0.63
C ARG A 22 0.00 -15.51 0.37
N ALA A 23 0.18 -15.00 1.59
CA ALA A 23 -0.85 -15.04 2.62
C ALA A 23 -2.12 -14.30 2.16
N HIS A 24 -1.99 -13.15 1.50
CA HIS A 24 -3.13 -12.42 0.94
C HIS A 24 -3.83 -13.21 -0.17
N ALA A 25 -3.07 -13.81 -1.09
CA ALA A 25 -3.61 -14.60 -2.19
C ALA A 25 -4.42 -15.80 -1.68
N VAL A 26 -3.85 -16.55 -0.74
CA VAL A 26 -4.52 -17.72 -0.12
C VAL A 26 -5.79 -17.28 0.64
N GLU A 27 -5.74 -16.21 1.43
CA GLU A 27 -6.88 -15.73 2.20
C GLU A 27 -8.04 -15.24 1.31
N LEU A 28 -7.74 -14.47 0.26
CA LEU A 28 -8.77 -14.01 -0.68
C LEU A 28 -9.38 -15.18 -1.47
N ALA A 29 -8.55 -16.14 -1.92
CA ALA A 29 -9.01 -17.34 -2.59
C ALA A 29 -9.90 -18.21 -1.70
N ARG A 30 -9.52 -18.41 -0.44
CA ARG A 30 -10.33 -19.13 0.57
C ARG A 30 -11.72 -18.51 0.75
N ARG A 31 -11.82 -17.19 0.58
CA ARG A 31 -13.09 -16.45 0.66
C ARG A 31 -13.86 -16.41 -0.67
N GLY A 32 -13.38 -17.07 -1.72
CA GLY A 32 -14.07 -17.22 -3.00
C GLY A 32 -13.58 -16.30 -4.12
N ALA A 33 -12.55 -15.48 -3.91
CA ALA A 33 -11.94 -14.72 -5.01
C ALA A 33 -11.26 -15.63 -6.03
N ARG A 34 -11.27 -15.23 -7.29
CA ARG A 34 -10.37 -15.76 -8.33
C ARG A 34 -9.09 -14.93 -8.30
N VAL A 35 -7.94 -15.58 -8.24
CA VAL A 35 -6.69 -14.89 -7.93
C VAL A 35 -5.68 -14.96 -9.06
N VAL A 36 -5.12 -13.82 -9.44
CA VAL A 36 -3.89 -13.76 -10.23
C VAL A 36 -2.72 -13.60 -9.24
N VAL A 37 -1.92 -14.63 -9.14
CA VAL A 37 -0.72 -14.70 -8.31
C VAL A 37 0.46 -14.22 -9.15
N ASN A 38 0.85 -12.95 -8.99
CA ASN A 38 2.00 -12.43 -9.71
C ASN A 38 3.26 -12.52 -8.83
N ASP A 39 4.31 -13.14 -9.34
CA ASP A 39 5.65 -13.12 -8.75
C ASP A 39 6.71 -13.38 -9.82
N LEU A 40 7.75 -12.57 -9.85
CA LEU A 40 8.92 -12.74 -10.74
C LEU A 40 9.86 -13.85 -10.26
N GLY A 41 9.70 -14.30 -9.00
CA GLY A 41 10.56 -15.32 -8.39
C GLY A 41 11.93 -14.82 -7.97
N GLY A 42 12.14 -13.51 -7.92
CA GLY A 42 13.41 -12.89 -7.56
C GLY A 42 13.82 -13.07 -6.10
N ALA A 43 15.10 -12.84 -5.83
CA ALA A 43 15.64 -12.72 -4.48
C ALA A 43 15.15 -11.43 -3.78
N VAL A 44 15.45 -11.28 -2.47
CA VAL A 44 15.02 -10.11 -1.67
C VAL A 44 15.58 -8.79 -2.22
N ASP A 45 16.76 -8.81 -2.83
CA ASP A 45 17.42 -7.66 -3.45
C ASP A 45 16.93 -7.36 -4.89
N GLY A 46 16.00 -8.17 -5.41
CA GLY A 46 15.43 -8.05 -6.75
C GLY A 46 16.26 -8.70 -7.86
N THR A 47 17.29 -9.48 -7.52
CA THR A 47 18.07 -10.24 -8.51
C THR A 47 17.43 -11.60 -8.82
N GLY A 48 17.69 -12.13 -10.03
CA GLY A 48 17.18 -13.41 -10.48
C GLY A 48 15.68 -13.39 -10.79
N GLY A 49 15.15 -14.57 -11.11
CA GLY A 49 13.72 -14.81 -11.37
C GLY A 49 13.48 -16.29 -11.64
N GLU A 50 12.45 -16.83 -10.98
CA GLU A 50 11.97 -18.20 -11.15
C GLU A 50 10.44 -18.20 -11.16
N SER A 51 9.81 -18.95 -12.05
CA SER A 51 8.35 -19.08 -12.11
C SER A 51 7.77 -19.85 -10.92
N SER A 52 8.55 -20.75 -10.33
CA SER A 52 8.08 -21.72 -9.33
C SER A 52 7.36 -21.13 -8.11
N PRO A 53 7.74 -20.00 -7.51
CA PRO A 53 7.02 -19.47 -6.36
C PRO A 53 5.56 -19.10 -6.63
N ALA A 54 5.25 -18.55 -7.80
CA ALA A 54 3.87 -18.26 -8.18
C ALA A 54 3.08 -19.54 -8.42
N ASP A 55 3.69 -20.52 -9.09
CA ASP A 55 3.07 -21.82 -9.38
C ASP A 55 2.78 -22.62 -8.12
N GLU A 56 3.68 -22.59 -7.13
CA GLU A 56 3.48 -23.24 -5.83
C GLU A 56 2.24 -22.70 -5.12
N VAL A 57 2.05 -21.35 -5.09
CA VAL A 57 0.87 -20.72 -4.49
C VAL A 57 -0.40 -21.04 -5.27
N VAL A 58 -0.33 -21.04 -6.60
CA VAL A 58 -1.47 -21.45 -7.44
C VAL A 58 -1.86 -22.90 -7.17
N ALA A 59 -0.88 -23.81 -7.06
CA ALA A 59 -1.14 -25.21 -6.72
C ALA A 59 -1.78 -25.36 -5.33
N GLU A 60 -1.30 -24.61 -4.33
CA GLU A 60 -1.86 -24.57 -2.98
C GLU A 60 -3.32 -24.09 -3.00
N ILE A 61 -3.62 -22.99 -3.67
CA ILE A 61 -4.98 -22.45 -3.79
C ILE A 61 -5.91 -23.45 -4.48
N ARG A 62 -5.46 -24.07 -5.56
CA ARG A 62 -6.24 -25.07 -6.31
C ARG A 62 -6.48 -26.34 -5.50
N ALA A 63 -5.47 -26.80 -4.75
CA ALA A 63 -5.62 -27.96 -3.86
C ALA A 63 -6.64 -27.71 -2.75
N ALA A 64 -6.82 -26.45 -2.31
CA ALA A 64 -7.85 -26.04 -1.37
C ALA A 64 -9.23 -25.78 -2.02
N GLY A 65 -9.38 -26.04 -3.33
CA GLY A 65 -10.63 -25.84 -4.09
C GLY A 65 -10.84 -24.41 -4.61
N GLY A 66 -9.87 -23.51 -4.47
CA GLY A 66 -9.90 -22.17 -5.01
C GLY A 66 -9.50 -22.09 -6.50
N ILE A 67 -9.62 -20.89 -7.06
CA ILE A 67 -9.31 -20.62 -8.48
C ILE A 67 -8.19 -19.59 -8.54
N ALA A 68 -7.08 -19.96 -9.19
CA ALA A 68 -5.93 -19.06 -9.37
C ALA A 68 -5.17 -19.34 -10.66
N ILE A 69 -4.51 -18.31 -11.19
CA ILE A 69 -3.50 -18.40 -12.25
C ILE A 69 -2.20 -17.74 -11.82
N ALA A 70 -1.08 -18.20 -12.34
CA ALA A 70 0.22 -17.58 -12.16
C ALA A 70 0.47 -16.51 -13.23
N ASN A 71 1.23 -15.48 -12.85
CA ASN A 71 1.76 -14.45 -13.74
C ASN A 71 3.19 -14.11 -13.32
N TYR A 72 4.08 -13.92 -14.27
CA TYR A 72 5.53 -13.75 -14.03
C TYR A 72 6.06 -12.42 -14.55
N ASP A 73 5.19 -11.50 -14.94
CA ASP A 73 5.58 -10.20 -15.45
C ASP A 73 6.17 -9.31 -14.35
N SER A 74 7.05 -8.39 -14.74
CA SER A 74 7.69 -7.45 -13.81
C SER A 74 6.81 -6.24 -13.57
N VAL A 75 6.57 -5.89 -12.30
CA VAL A 75 5.92 -4.63 -11.93
C VAL A 75 6.75 -3.40 -12.31
N ALA A 76 8.08 -3.55 -12.46
CA ALA A 76 8.99 -2.43 -12.70
C ALA A 76 8.83 -1.80 -14.11
N THR A 77 8.09 -2.42 -15.01
CA THR A 77 7.84 -1.93 -16.37
C THR A 77 6.35 -1.67 -16.62
N ALA A 78 6.03 -0.70 -17.46
CA ALA A 78 4.64 -0.39 -17.80
C ALA A 78 3.98 -1.56 -18.57
N GLU A 79 4.76 -2.21 -19.45
CA GLU A 79 4.33 -3.37 -20.22
C GLU A 79 3.97 -4.54 -19.29
N GLY A 80 4.80 -4.81 -18.27
CA GLY A 80 4.55 -5.87 -17.31
C GLY A 80 3.29 -5.59 -16.47
N GLY A 81 3.10 -4.35 -15.99
CA GLY A 81 1.88 -3.96 -15.30
C GLY A 81 0.62 -4.13 -16.15
N ALA A 82 0.68 -3.73 -17.41
CA ALA A 82 -0.42 -3.92 -18.36
C ALA A 82 -0.70 -5.41 -18.64
N ALA A 83 0.36 -6.23 -18.79
CA ALA A 83 0.24 -7.67 -19.04
C ALA A 83 -0.42 -8.42 -17.87
N MET A 84 -0.11 -8.04 -16.61
CA MET A 84 -0.78 -8.60 -15.43
C MET A 84 -2.29 -8.35 -15.45
N VAL A 85 -2.71 -7.11 -15.74
CA VAL A 85 -4.12 -6.76 -15.84
C VAL A 85 -4.78 -7.48 -17.02
N ALA A 86 -4.11 -7.54 -18.19
CA ALA A 86 -4.61 -8.25 -19.34
C ALA A 86 -4.79 -9.75 -19.07
N ALA A 87 -3.90 -10.39 -18.31
CA ALA A 87 -4.04 -11.78 -17.90
C ALA A 87 -5.30 -12.01 -17.04
N ALA A 88 -5.58 -11.11 -16.09
CA ALA A 88 -6.80 -11.19 -15.29
C ALA A 88 -8.07 -11.05 -16.15
N LEU A 89 -8.06 -10.11 -17.11
CA LEU A 89 -9.19 -9.88 -18.01
C LEU A 89 -9.40 -11.02 -18.99
N ALA A 90 -8.32 -11.59 -19.55
CA ALA A 90 -8.38 -12.70 -20.48
C ALA A 90 -8.93 -13.98 -19.84
N GLU A 91 -8.49 -14.29 -18.62
CA GLU A 91 -8.89 -15.51 -17.92
C GLU A 91 -10.25 -15.39 -17.23
N PHE A 92 -10.52 -14.25 -16.59
CA PHE A 92 -11.66 -14.09 -15.69
C PHE A 92 -12.70 -13.05 -16.17
N GLY A 93 -12.39 -12.30 -17.22
CA GLY A 93 -13.27 -11.26 -17.78
C GLY A 93 -13.41 -9.99 -16.93
N ARG A 94 -12.71 -9.91 -15.80
CA ARG A 94 -12.80 -8.77 -14.87
C ARG A 94 -11.58 -8.65 -13.96
N LEU A 95 -11.40 -7.48 -13.34
CA LEU A 95 -10.47 -7.24 -12.26
C LEU A 95 -11.11 -6.28 -11.26
N ASP A 96 -11.23 -6.70 -10.01
CA ASP A 96 -11.96 -5.97 -8.96
C ASP A 96 -11.05 -5.48 -7.85
N VAL A 97 -9.97 -6.22 -7.58
CA VAL A 97 -9.04 -5.94 -6.48
C VAL A 97 -7.61 -5.96 -6.99
N VAL A 98 -6.83 -4.94 -6.64
CA VAL A 98 -5.38 -4.90 -6.82
C VAL A 98 -4.72 -4.75 -5.47
N VAL A 99 -3.80 -5.66 -5.14
CA VAL A 99 -2.91 -5.55 -3.98
C VAL A 99 -1.48 -5.33 -4.47
N ASN A 100 -1.01 -4.08 -4.42
CA ASN A 100 0.36 -3.70 -4.72
C ASN A 100 1.25 -4.06 -3.54
N ASN A 101 1.77 -5.29 -3.54
CA ASN A 101 2.59 -5.82 -2.47
C ASN A 101 4.05 -6.11 -2.89
N ALA A 102 4.34 -6.25 -4.18
CA ALA A 102 5.70 -6.50 -4.68
C ALA A 102 6.73 -5.52 -4.10
N GLY A 103 7.87 -6.03 -3.70
CA GLY A 103 8.90 -5.21 -3.09
C GLY A 103 10.25 -5.89 -2.97
N ILE A 104 11.30 -5.06 -2.91
CA ILE A 104 12.69 -5.46 -2.74
C ILE A 104 13.36 -4.58 -1.67
N LEU A 105 14.49 -5.03 -1.10
CA LEU A 105 15.31 -4.25 -0.20
C LEU A 105 16.73 -4.09 -0.77
N ARG A 106 17.22 -2.85 -0.76
CA ARG A 106 18.61 -2.49 -1.06
C ARG A 106 19.07 -1.44 -0.06
N ASP A 107 19.12 -1.86 1.19
CA ASP A 107 19.44 -1.00 2.32
C ASP A 107 20.88 -0.52 2.27
N LYS A 108 21.08 0.77 2.51
CA LYS A 108 22.38 1.41 2.56
C LYS A 108 22.28 2.70 3.37
N SER A 109 23.27 3.02 4.19
CA SER A 109 23.31 4.33 4.85
C SER A 109 23.32 5.44 3.81
N PHE A 110 22.59 6.54 4.07
CA PHE A 110 22.31 7.58 3.07
C PHE A 110 23.58 8.11 2.37
N GLY A 111 24.64 8.41 3.11
CA GLY A 111 25.88 8.92 2.54
C GLY A 111 26.70 7.91 1.69
N LYS A 112 26.28 6.64 1.66
CA LYS A 112 26.90 5.58 0.85
C LYS A 112 25.96 5.04 -0.23
N MET A 113 24.71 5.52 -0.29
CA MET A 113 23.72 5.07 -1.26
C MET A 113 24.06 5.60 -2.64
N THR A 114 23.88 4.77 -3.66
CA THR A 114 24.08 5.12 -5.07
C THR A 114 22.81 4.82 -5.86
N ALA A 115 22.81 5.16 -7.15
CA ALA A 115 21.70 4.82 -8.05
C ALA A 115 21.43 3.31 -8.12
N ALA A 116 22.45 2.48 -7.90
CA ALA A 116 22.30 1.02 -7.89
C ALA A 116 21.38 0.51 -6.75
N GLU A 117 21.37 1.18 -5.60
CA GLU A 117 20.45 0.87 -4.51
C GLU A 117 19.12 1.64 -4.63
N LEU A 118 19.13 2.83 -5.24
CA LEU A 118 17.98 3.72 -5.32
C LEU A 118 17.00 3.31 -6.42
N ASP A 119 17.47 3.23 -7.67
CA ASP A 119 16.61 3.11 -8.85
C ASP A 119 15.77 1.83 -8.88
N PRO A 120 16.29 0.63 -8.54
CA PRO A 120 15.47 -0.57 -8.51
C PRO A 120 14.38 -0.52 -7.44
N VAL A 121 14.64 0.12 -6.29
CA VAL A 121 13.64 0.27 -5.22
C VAL A 121 12.51 1.20 -5.68
N ILE A 122 12.84 2.31 -6.34
CA ILE A 122 11.83 3.21 -6.96
C ILE A 122 11.04 2.46 -8.04
N ALA A 123 11.73 1.72 -8.92
CA ALA A 123 11.10 1.02 -10.03
C ALA A 123 10.08 -0.03 -9.56
N VAL A 124 10.43 -0.84 -8.56
CA VAL A 124 9.56 -1.91 -8.07
C VAL A 124 8.43 -1.37 -7.21
N HIS A 125 8.74 -0.57 -6.19
CA HIS A 125 7.74 -0.17 -5.21
C HIS A 125 6.81 0.93 -5.67
N LEU A 126 7.38 2.06 -6.13
CA LEU A 126 6.58 3.23 -6.46
C LEU A 126 6.09 3.16 -7.90
N ARG A 127 7.02 3.08 -8.86
CA ARG A 127 6.64 2.97 -10.27
C ARG A 127 5.82 1.70 -10.55
N GLY A 128 6.14 0.59 -9.89
CA GLY A 128 5.38 -0.65 -9.98
C GLY A 128 3.91 -0.51 -9.57
N ALA A 129 3.63 0.21 -8.49
CA ALA A 129 2.26 0.49 -8.08
C ALA A 129 1.50 1.31 -9.15
N PHE A 130 2.14 2.30 -9.80
CA PHE A 130 1.55 3.03 -10.93
C PHE A 130 1.33 2.14 -12.14
N ASN A 131 2.34 1.34 -12.52
CA ASN A 131 2.30 0.48 -13.70
C ASN A 131 1.14 -0.52 -13.66
N VAL A 132 0.83 -1.06 -12.48
CA VAL A 132 -0.28 -2.00 -12.29
C VAL A 132 -1.60 -1.25 -12.09
N SER A 133 -1.60 -0.16 -11.31
CA SER A 133 -2.86 0.51 -10.96
C SER A 133 -3.46 1.29 -12.12
N ILE A 134 -2.68 1.89 -13.03
CA ILE A 134 -3.22 2.67 -14.16
C ILE A 134 -4.10 1.81 -15.08
N PRO A 135 -3.64 0.68 -15.62
CA PRO A 135 -4.49 -0.17 -16.47
C PRO A 135 -5.67 -0.78 -15.69
N ALA A 136 -5.47 -1.16 -14.42
CA ALA A 136 -6.54 -1.64 -13.56
C ALA A 136 -7.61 -0.56 -13.30
N TRP A 137 -7.19 0.66 -13.03
CA TRP A 137 -8.07 1.82 -12.81
C TRP A 137 -9.02 2.09 -13.96
N ASN A 138 -8.51 2.05 -15.20
CA ASN A 138 -9.33 2.27 -16.38
C ASN A 138 -10.45 1.23 -16.49
N HIS A 139 -10.12 -0.05 -16.27
CA HIS A 139 -11.11 -1.12 -16.23
C HIS A 139 -12.11 -0.96 -15.06
N MET A 140 -11.62 -0.68 -13.85
CA MET A 140 -12.46 -0.46 -12.66
C MET A 140 -13.42 0.73 -12.83
N LYS A 141 -12.94 1.82 -13.45
CA LYS A 141 -13.74 3.01 -13.78
C LYS A 141 -14.93 2.68 -14.70
N GLU A 142 -14.69 1.91 -15.76
CA GLU A 142 -15.75 1.48 -16.69
C GLU A 142 -16.82 0.64 -15.99
N ARG A 143 -16.41 -0.13 -14.98
CA ARG A 143 -17.30 -1.00 -14.22
C ARG A 143 -17.97 -0.33 -13.01
N GLY A 144 -17.54 0.85 -12.64
CA GLY A 144 -18.03 1.55 -11.44
C GLY A 144 -17.66 0.86 -10.12
N TYR A 145 -16.60 0.03 -10.11
CA TYR A 145 -16.16 -0.70 -8.92
C TYR A 145 -14.67 -1.04 -8.98
N GLY A 146 -13.95 -0.82 -7.88
CA GLY A 146 -12.55 -1.21 -7.72
C GLY A 146 -12.06 -1.07 -6.29
N ARG A 147 -11.06 -1.89 -5.94
CA ARG A 147 -10.37 -1.89 -4.66
C ARG A 147 -8.85 -1.92 -4.88
N ILE A 148 -8.14 -0.90 -4.40
CA ILE A 148 -6.69 -0.82 -4.49
C ILE A 148 -6.12 -0.80 -3.08
N ILE A 149 -5.25 -1.75 -2.77
CA ILE A 149 -4.53 -1.81 -1.51
C ILE A 149 -3.04 -1.69 -1.79
N ASN A 150 -2.42 -0.63 -1.27
CA ASN A 150 -0.99 -0.42 -1.35
C ASN A 150 -0.29 -0.91 -0.08
N THR A 151 0.91 -1.46 -0.23
CA THR A 151 1.72 -1.92 0.90
C THR A 151 2.84 -0.92 1.19
N SER A 152 2.63 -0.07 2.18
CA SER A 152 3.62 0.85 2.74
C SER A 152 4.50 0.14 3.80
N SER A 153 5.07 0.88 4.72
CA SER A 153 5.89 0.38 5.83
C SER A 153 6.00 1.44 6.92
N GLY A 154 6.20 1.01 8.17
CA GLY A 154 6.61 1.91 9.25
C GLY A 154 7.86 2.71 8.92
N ALA A 155 8.80 2.15 8.14
CA ALA A 155 9.99 2.87 7.69
C ALA A 155 9.68 4.09 6.82
N GLY A 156 8.59 4.04 6.03
CA GLY A 156 8.15 5.17 5.21
C GLY A 156 7.40 6.25 5.99
N LEU A 157 6.92 5.92 7.18
CA LEU A 157 6.09 6.82 7.99
C LEU A 157 6.85 7.42 9.17
N PHE A 158 7.76 6.63 9.77
CA PHE A 158 8.47 7.01 10.99
C PHE A 158 9.99 7.06 10.80
N GLY A 159 10.47 6.66 9.63
CA GLY A 159 11.89 6.58 9.32
C GLY A 159 12.54 5.31 9.86
N ASN A 160 13.60 4.86 9.16
CA ASN A 160 14.48 3.79 9.63
C ASN A 160 15.90 4.01 9.09
N PHE A 161 16.91 3.76 9.91
CA PHE A 161 18.30 3.95 9.51
C PHE A 161 18.67 3.02 8.33
N GLY A 162 19.35 3.57 7.32
CA GLY A 162 19.82 2.81 6.16
C GLY A 162 18.76 2.55 5.09
N GLN A 163 17.53 3.06 5.25
CA GLN A 163 16.41 2.82 4.35
C GLN A 163 15.86 4.09 3.68
N ALA A 164 16.74 5.02 3.31
CA ALA A 164 16.28 6.27 2.69
C ALA A 164 15.54 6.05 1.36
N ASN A 165 16.03 5.12 0.50
CA ASN A 165 15.35 4.70 -0.73
C ASN A 165 13.99 4.04 -0.43
N TYR A 166 13.98 3.05 0.43
CA TYR A 166 12.79 2.29 0.80
C TYR A 166 11.76 3.17 1.54
N GLY A 167 12.21 3.96 2.52
CA GLY A 167 11.36 4.88 3.27
C GLY A 167 10.67 5.90 2.34
N ALA A 168 11.42 6.50 1.42
CA ALA A 168 10.87 7.47 0.47
C ALA A 168 9.77 6.87 -0.42
N VAL A 169 9.98 5.69 -1.00
CA VAL A 169 8.97 5.06 -1.86
C VAL A 169 7.74 4.60 -1.06
N LYS A 170 7.93 4.11 0.17
CA LYS A 170 6.83 3.69 1.04
C LYS A 170 6.00 4.87 1.54
N ALA A 171 6.61 6.03 1.80
CA ALA A 171 5.89 7.29 2.02
C ALA A 171 5.14 7.76 0.75
N GLY A 172 5.76 7.61 -0.43
CA GLY A 172 5.13 7.92 -1.72
C GLY A 172 3.85 7.13 -1.99
N LEU A 173 3.79 5.86 -1.56
CA LEU A 173 2.58 5.03 -1.67
C LEU A 173 1.42 5.56 -0.81
N LEU A 174 1.69 6.18 0.33
CA LEU A 174 0.67 6.85 1.12
C LEU A 174 0.07 8.05 0.36
N GLY A 175 0.93 8.89 -0.23
CA GLY A 175 0.49 10.01 -1.08
C GLY A 175 -0.33 9.53 -2.28
N LEU A 176 0.16 8.53 -3.02
CA LEU A 176 -0.58 7.89 -4.12
C LEU A 176 -1.97 7.42 -3.66
N THR A 177 -2.04 6.71 -2.53
CA THR A 177 -3.31 6.18 -1.99
C THR A 177 -4.32 7.30 -1.72
N ARG A 178 -3.88 8.41 -1.14
CA ARG A 178 -4.76 9.56 -0.84
C ARG A 178 -5.31 10.20 -2.13
N VAL A 179 -4.46 10.36 -3.16
CA VAL A 179 -4.92 10.88 -4.47
C VAL A 179 -5.93 9.93 -5.11
N LEU A 180 -5.63 8.63 -5.16
CA LEU A 180 -6.54 7.63 -5.71
C LEU A 180 -7.88 7.58 -4.95
N ALA A 181 -7.88 7.79 -3.64
CA ALA A 181 -9.09 7.86 -2.84
C ALA A 181 -9.99 9.05 -3.22
N VAL A 182 -9.38 10.22 -3.45
CA VAL A 182 -10.10 11.43 -3.87
C VAL A 182 -10.70 11.26 -5.27
N GLU A 183 -9.89 10.80 -6.23
CA GLU A 183 -10.31 10.59 -7.61
C GLU A 183 -11.33 9.46 -7.76
N GLY A 184 -11.19 8.39 -6.98
CA GLY A 184 -12.04 7.19 -7.03
C GLY A 184 -13.43 7.37 -6.44
N LYS A 185 -13.64 8.39 -5.59
CA LYS A 185 -14.88 8.57 -4.83
C LYS A 185 -16.15 8.55 -5.67
N LYS A 186 -16.13 9.18 -6.86
CA LYS A 186 -17.26 9.20 -7.79
C LYS A 186 -17.28 8.02 -8.77
N LEU A 187 -16.25 7.19 -8.75
CA LEU A 187 -16.07 6.08 -9.67
C LEU A 187 -16.34 4.71 -9.01
N GLY A 188 -16.74 4.70 -7.74
CA GLY A 188 -16.90 3.45 -6.98
C GLY A 188 -15.57 2.73 -6.67
N ILE A 189 -14.43 3.44 -6.80
CA ILE A 189 -13.09 2.90 -6.54
C ILE A 189 -12.62 3.39 -5.18
N THR A 190 -12.16 2.47 -4.33
CA THR A 190 -11.51 2.82 -3.06
C THR A 190 -10.03 2.46 -3.10
N ALA A 191 -9.21 3.25 -2.43
CA ALA A 191 -7.79 2.99 -2.25
C ALA A 191 -7.40 3.16 -0.78
N ASN A 192 -6.71 2.16 -0.22
CA ASN A 192 -6.21 2.18 1.14
C ASN A 192 -4.77 1.67 1.18
N VAL A 193 -4.05 1.95 2.25
CA VAL A 193 -2.66 1.53 2.41
C VAL A 193 -2.45 0.85 3.75
N ILE A 194 -1.67 -0.23 3.76
CA ILE A 194 -1.23 -0.92 4.97
C ILE A 194 0.26 -0.69 5.20
N ALA A 195 0.67 -0.59 6.45
CA ALA A 195 2.05 -0.59 6.92
C ALA A 195 2.25 -1.84 7.80
N PRO A 196 2.56 -2.99 7.20
CA PRO A 196 2.60 -4.25 7.91
C PRO A 196 3.88 -4.41 8.73
N ALA A 197 3.75 -5.02 9.91
CA ALA A 197 4.84 -5.63 10.67
C ALA A 197 4.67 -7.15 10.62
N ALA A 198 5.50 -7.83 9.82
CA ALA A 198 5.44 -9.28 9.64
C ALA A 198 6.83 -9.89 9.66
N PHE A 199 6.92 -11.13 10.16
CA PHE A 199 8.12 -11.94 10.03
C PHE A 199 8.16 -12.56 8.63
N THR A 200 9.07 -12.08 7.83
CA THR A 200 9.29 -12.53 6.45
C THR A 200 10.80 -12.63 6.19
N ARG A 201 11.19 -13.14 5.04
CA ARG A 201 12.62 -13.12 4.63
C ARG A 201 13.27 -11.72 4.72
N MET A 202 12.47 -10.65 4.59
CA MET A 202 12.95 -9.28 4.70
C MET A 202 13.23 -8.84 6.14
N THR A 203 12.64 -9.49 7.15
CA THR A 203 12.72 -9.10 8.56
C THR A 203 13.38 -10.15 9.45
N GLU A 204 13.78 -11.30 8.89
CA GLU A 204 14.32 -12.46 9.63
C GLU A 204 15.54 -12.13 10.52
N GLY A 205 16.38 -11.18 10.12
CA GLY A 205 17.55 -10.73 10.91
C GLY A 205 17.24 -9.65 11.95
N ILE A 206 15.99 -9.14 12.07
CA ILE A 206 15.70 -7.94 12.84
C ILE A 206 14.81 -8.22 14.07
N ILE A 207 13.92 -9.22 14.03
CA ILE A 207 12.77 -9.32 14.96
C ILE A 207 12.95 -10.37 16.07
N GLY A 208 13.94 -11.25 16.03
CA GLY A 208 14.20 -12.25 17.08
C GLY A 208 12.97 -13.12 17.41
N ASP A 209 12.82 -13.51 18.69
CA ASP A 209 11.73 -14.42 19.14
C ASP A 209 10.31 -13.86 18.97
N LEU A 210 10.13 -12.55 18.92
CA LEU A 210 8.84 -11.90 18.62
C LEU A 210 8.37 -12.18 17.20
N GLY A 211 9.26 -12.60 16.30
CA GLY A 211 8.92 -12.98 14.93
C GLY A 211 7.82 -14.03 14.82
N LYS A 212 7.75 -14.95 15.79
CA LYS A 212 6.71 -16.00 15.84
C LYS A 212 5.30 -15.44 15.99
N LEU A 213 5.14 -14.25 16.57
CA LEU A 213 3.85 -13.55 16.72
C LEU A 213 3.46 -12.78 15.47
N LEU A 214 4.39 -12.54 14.55
CA LEU A 214 4.23 -11.70 13.37
C LEU A 214 4.09 -12.52 12.08
N ALA A 215 3.36 -13.63 12.14
CA ALA A 215 3.09 -14.45 10.96
C ALA A 215 2.38 -13.62 9.86
N PRO A 216 2.80 -13.75 8.57
CA PRO A 216 2.19 -13.00 7.46
C PRO A 216 0.67 -13.14 7.38
N GLU A 217 0.13 -14.28 7.76
CA GLU A 217 -1.30 -14.59 7.78
C GLU A 217 -2.09 -13.67 8.71
N THR A 218 -1.47 -13.10 9.75
CA THR A 218 -2.13 -12.16 10.69
C THR A 218 -2.44 -10.80 10.08
N ILE A 219 -1.86 -10.49 8.91
CA ILE A 219 -2.09 -9.25 8.16
C ILE A 219 -3.28 -9.39 7.21
N SER A 220 -3.47 -10.57 6.62
CA SER A 220 -4.43 -10.84 5.56
C SER A 220 -5.89 -10.54 5.90
N PRO A 221 -6.37 -10.69 7.16
CA PRO A 221 -7.74 -10.29 7.52
C PRO A 221 -8.04 -8.82 7.26
N LEU A 222 -7.09 -7.91 7.53
CA LEU A 222 -7.27 -6.49 7.21
C LEU A 222 -7.31 -6.26 5.70
N VAL A 223 -6.43 -6.89 4.93
CA VAL A 223 -6.43 -6.80 3.46
C VAL A 223 -7.76 -7.33 2.90
N ALA A 224 -8.25 -8.45 3.40
CA ALA A 224 -9.55 -8.99 3.01
C ALA A 224 -10.69 -8.01 3.33
N TYR A 225 -10.69 -7.36 4.49
CA TYR A 225 -11.70 -6.34 4.80
C TYR A 225 -11.62 -5.15 3.85
N LEU A 226 -10.43 -4.59 3.64
CA LEU A 226 -10.23 -3.42 2.75
C LEU A 226 -10.55 -3.72 1.28
N ALA A 227 -10.37 -4.97 0.85
CA ALA A 227 -10.70 -5.44 -0.49
C ALA A 227 -12.18 -5.76 -0.68
N ASN A 228 -12.93 -5.95 0.40
CA ASN A 228 -14.32 -6.39 0.33
C ASN A 228 -15.26 -5.26 -0.07
N ARG A 229 -16.35 -5.65 -0.71
CA ARG A 229 -17.43 -4.75 -1.18
C ARG A 229 -18.11 -4.00 -0.03
N GLU A 230 -18.20 -4.62 1.13
CA GLU A 230 -18.81 -4.02 2.33
C GLU A 230 -17.91 -2.95 3.00
N CYS A 231 -16.63 -2.85 2.61
CA CYS A 231 -15.72 -1.84 3.16
C CYS A 231 -15.98 -0.47 2.55
N PRO A 232 -16.43 0.54 3.33
CA PRO A 232 -16.65 1.89 2.84
C PRO A 232 -15.40 2.76 2.87
N LEU A 233 -14.30 2.26 3.45
CA LEU A 233 -13.11 3.05 3.73
C LEU A 233 -12.30 3.35 2.46
N THR A 234 -11.83 4.59 2.35
CA THR A 234 -10.92 5.02 1.29
C THR A 234 -9.98 6.12 1.81
N GLY A 235 -8.73 6.14 1.38
CA GLY A 235 -7.71 7.11 1.79
C GLY A 235 -7.08 6.85 3.16
N HIS A 236 -7.39 5.71 3.78
CA HIS A 236 -6.90 5.36 5.10
C HIS A 236 -5.56 4.61 5.04
N ALA A 237 -4.77 4.83 6.09
CA ALA A 237 -3.54 4.10 6.34
C ALA A 237 -3.66 3.30 7.65
N PHE A 238 -3.15 2.06 7.65
CA PHE A 238 -3.23 1.19 8.83
C PHE A 238 -1.88 0.54 9.13
N ALA A 239 -1.46 0.63 10.40
CA ALA A 239 -0.46 -0.27 10.94
C ALA A 239 -1.12 -1.62 11.27
N VAL A 240 -0.47 -2.73 10.92
CA VAL A 240 -1.02 -4.07 11.15
C VAL A 240 0.08 -5.09 11.38
N GLY A 241 -0.09 -5.97 12.38
CA GLY A 241 0.87 -7.03 12.69
C GLY A 241 0.48 -7.81 13.95
N GLY A 242 0.68 -9.12 13.95
CA GLY A 242 0.45 -9.96 15.12
C GLY A 242 -0.99 -9.90 15.67
N GLY A 243 -1.98 -9.67 14.81
CA GLY A 243 -3.37 -9.50 15.22
C GLY A 243 -3.73 -8.08 15.71
N HIS A 244 -2.76 -7.16 15.77
CA HIS A 244 -3.00 -5.75 16.07
C HIS A 244 -3.28 -4.95 14.81
N VAL A 245 -4.27 -4.05 14.84
CA VAL A 245 -4.59 -3.10 13.77
C VAL A 245 -4.82 -1.72 14.37
N ALA A 246 -4.14 -0.71 13.83
CA ALA A 246 -4.33 0.68 14.23
C ALA A 246 -4.37 1.61 13.00
N ALA A 247 -5.18 2.66 13.06
CA ALA A 247 -5.15 3.70 12.03
C ALA A 247 -3.90 4.58 12.20
N ILE A 248 -3.30 4.97 11.07
CA ILE A 248 -2.22 5.95 11.01
C ILE A 248 -2.83 7.24 10.48
N LEU A 249 -2.69 8.32 11.25
CA LEU A 249 -3.27 9.62 10.94
C LEU A 249 -2.16 10.59 10.51
N ILE A 250 -2.45 11.40 9.48
CA ILE A 250 -1.68 12.59 9.15
C ILE A 250 -2.48 13.76 9.68
N SER A 251 -1.96 14.40 10.72
CA SER A 251 -2.63 15.50 11.39
C SER A 251 -1.81 16.78 11.27
N GLU A 252 -2.49 17.90 11.32
CA GLU A 252 -1.94 19.25 11.30
C GLU A 252 -2.33 19.95 12.58
N THR A 253 -1.38 20.66 13.21
CA THR A 253 -1.65 21.48 14.38
C THR A 253 -2.36 22.77 13.99
N ARG A 254 -2.94 23.49 14.94
CA ARG A 254 -3.54 24.80 14.65
C ARG A 254 -2.51 25.87 14.31
N GLY A 255 -1.27 25.71 14.78
CA GLY A 255 -0.17 26.63 14.50
C GLY A 255 -0.42 28.05 14.98
N ILE A 256 0.20 29.02 14.31
CA ILE A 256 0.05 30.46 14.54
C ILE A 256 -0.33 31.16 13.25
N THR A 257 -1.02 32.29 13.36
CA THR A 257 -1.31 33.17 12.22
C THR A 257 -0.95 34.60 12.57
N GLU A 258 -0.16 35.27 11.73
CA GLU A 258 0.28 36.64 11.88
C GLU A 258 0.23 37.37 10.55
N SER A 259 -0.17 38.65 10.55
CA SER A 259 -0.23 39.47 9.31
C SER A 259 1.15 39.77 8.73
N ALA A 260 2.19 39.74 9.55
CA ALA A 260 3.59 39.98 9.21
C ALA A 260 4.48 38.93 9.91
N LEU A 261 4.40 37.67 9.41
CA LEU A 261 5.19 36.58 9.98
C LEU A 261 6.68 36.79 9.74
N THR A 262 7.49 36.65 10.80
CA THR A 262 8.94 36.78 10.79
C THR A 262 9.61 35.48 11.23
N ALA A 263 10.88 35.28 10.89
CA ALA A 263 11.66 34.15 11.37
C ALA A 263 11.77 34.13 12.90
N GLU A 264 11.85 35.33 13.50
CA GLU A 264 11.93 35.53 14.95
C GLU A 264 10.62 35.10 15.61
N SER A 265 9.45 35.50 15.09
CA SER A 265 8.16 35.05 15.64
C SER A 265 7.96 33.53 15.51
N VAL A 266 8.41 32.92 14.42
CA VAL A 266 8.41 31.45 14.31
C VAL A 266 9.29 30.80 15.36
N ARG A 267 10.52 31.31 15.56
CA ARG A 267 11.44 30.80 16.59
C ARG A 267 10.84 30.93 17.98
N ASP A 268 10.32 32.11 18.32
CA ASP A 268 9.86 32.43 19.67
C ASP A 268 8.55 31.73 20.03
N ARG A 269 7.74 31.38 19.02
CA ARG A 269 6.45 30.69 19.18
C ARG A 269 6.46 29.23 18.65
N ILE A 270 7.63 28.62 18.48
CA ILE A 270 7.74 27.26 17.96
C ILE A 270 6.95 26.23 18.81
N GLY A 271 6.86 26.43 20.11
CA GLY A 271 6.08 25.61 21.02
C GLY A 271 4.57 25.60 20.69
N GLU A 272 4.00 26.77 20.34
CA GLU A 272 2.61 26.89 19.90
C GLU A 272 2.37 26.22 18.53
N ILE A 273 3.32 26.39 17.59
CA ILE A 273 3.27 25.76 16.27
C ILE A 273 3.24 24.23 16.38
N LEU A 274 3.99 23.67 17.33
CA LEU A 274 4.10 22.22 17.52
C LEU A 274 3.08 21.64 18.50
N ASP A 275 2.20 22.46 19.12
CA ASP A 275 1.21 21.98 20.07
C ASP A 275 0.18 21.08 19.38
N PRO A 276 0.08 19.78 19.74
CA PRO A 276 -0.88 18.87 19.14
C PRO A 276 -2.30 19.04 19.69
N THR A 277 -2.52 19.91 20.68
CA THR A 277 -3.86 20.21 21.21
C THR A 277 -4.71 20.77 20.07
N ASP A 278 -5.90 20.22 19.87
CA ASP A 278 -6.81 20.59 18.80
C ASP A 278 -6.28 20.37 17.37
N ALA A 279 -5.23 19.52 17.22
CA ALA A 279 -4.78 19.06 15.90
C ALA A 279 -5.93 18.37 15.14
N PHE A 280 -5.99 18.58 13.85
CA PHE A 280 -7.03 18.02 12.99
C PHE A 280 -6.42 17.15 11.90
N THR A 281 -7.23 16.24 11.35
CA THR A 281 -6.82 15.31 10.26
C THR A 281 -7.58 15.66 9.00
N PRO A 282 -6.97 16.42 8.05
CA PRO A 282 -7.63 16.77 6.80
C PRO A 282 -7.95 15.52 5.97
N PRO A 283 -9.19 15.34 5.51
CA PRO A 283 -9.53 14.24 4.60
C PRO A 283 -8.97 14.48 3.18
N ASP A 284 -8.82 15.72 2.76
CA ASP A 284 -8.27 16.14 1.48
C ASP A 284 -7.71 17.57 1.55
N LEU A 285 -7.01 17.98 0.47
CA LEU A 285 -6.41 19.31 0.34
C LEU A 285 -7.44 20.45 0.41
N ASN A 286 -8.64 20.26 -0.12
CA ASN A 286 -9.66 21.32 -0.07
C ASN A 286 -10.13 21.61 1.34
N PHE A 287 -10.15 20.59 2.21
CA PHE A 287 -10.44 20.78 3.63
C PHE A 287 -9.34 21.58 4.31
N GLU A 288 -8.08 21.19 4.12
CA GLU A 288 -6.90 21.88 4.68
C GLU A 288 -6.88 23.36 4.28
N LEU A 289 -7.08 23.65 2.97
CA LEU A 289 -7.14 25.04 2.47
C LEU A 289 -8.28 25.85 3.11
N ARG A 290 -9.43 25.24 3.38
CA ARG A 290 -10.52 25.97 4.10
C ARG A 290 -10.15 26.32 5.52
N GLU A 291 -9.49 25.40 6.26
CA GLU A 291 -9.00 25.67 7.61
C GLU A 291 -7.96 26.81 7.61
N LEU A 292 -7.02 26.77 6.64
CA LEU A 292 -6.04 27.84 6.45
C LEU A 292 -6.72 29.20 6.17
N PHE A 293 -7.68 29.25 5.25
CA PHE A 293 -8.39 30.52 4.97
C PHE A 293 -9.18 31.03 6.16
N ALA A 294 -9.83 30.15 6.93
CA ALA A 294 -10.51 30.54 8.15
C ALA A 294 -9.55 31.16 9.18
N ALA A 295 -8.35 30.58 9.35
CA ALA A 295 -7.32 31.12 10.22
C ALA A 295 -6.83 32.51 9.75
N LEU A 296 -6.67 32.73 8.42
CA LEU A 296 -6.26 34.01 7.85
C LEU A 296 -7.34 35.11 7.98
N GLU A 297 -8.62 34.75 7.86
CA GLU A 297 -9.74 35.71 8.05
C GLU A 297 -9.82 36.21 9.51
N GLY A 298 -9.53 35.34 10.49
CA GLY A 298 -9.49 35.71 11.90
C GLY A 298 -8.44 36.75 12.26
N VAL A 299 -7.40 36.97 11.45
CA VAL A 299 -6.36 37.99 11.66
C VAL A 299 -6.69 39.33 10.97
N ARG A 300 -7.63 39.32 10.02
CA ARG A 300 -8.08 40.52 9.29
C ARG A 300 -9.22 41.27 9.99
N ALA A 301 -9.89 40.63 10.95
CA ALA A 301 -10.94 41.20 11.77
C ALA A 301 -10.39 41.85 13.05
#